data_6004fcc4cfb686f80a62dec31c8d4fea
#
_entry.id   6004fcc4cfb686f80a62dec31c8d4fea
#
_cell.length_a   1.000
_cell.length_b   1.000
_cell.length_c   1.000
_cell.angle_alpha   90.00
_cell.angle_beta   90.00
_cell.angle_gamma   90.00
#
_symmetry.space_group_name_H-M   'P 1'
#
loop_
_entity.id
_entity.type
_entity.pdbx_description
1 polymer ?
#
loop_
_entity_poly.entity_id
_entity_poly.type
_entity_poly.pdbx_seq_one_letter_code
_entity_poly.pdbx_strand_id
1 'polypeptide(L)'
;MAFLSDIEIAQSAEMEPIAKIAERAGVEEKYLETYGRYKAKVNYSLLNESKRGNGKLILVTAITPTPAGEGKTTTTIGLADGMRRIGKSCVVALREPSLGPVFGIKGGAAGGGYAQVVPMEDINLHFTGDFHAIGAANNLLAAMIDNHIYQGNELRIDPRRITWKRCVDMNDRQLRFVTDGLGGRVNGTPREDGFDITVASEIMAVFCLANSLSDLKERLSKIVVAYTYDEEPVTAGQIGAVGAMAALLKDALMPNLVQTLEGTPAFVHGGPFANIAHGCNSVIATRMAMKLSDYAITEAGFGADLGAEKFLDIKCRSANLTPSAVVIVATVRALKMHGGVLKTELGTENLEALKAGLPNLLRHVKNIKEVYKLPSVVAVNRFPTDTDAEIELIIAECKKLGVNVVLSTVWAEGGRGGEALAKEVVRLCEEEQGDFTFSYDTSLSIEEKIEAVVKKVYGGDGITLMPAAKKQIATLEKYGYGNLPVCIAKTQYSFSDDMTKLGAPCGFTVTVKNVKVSAGAGFVVVLTGDIMTMPGLPKAPAALKIDVDENGRITGLF
;
A
#
# COMPACT_ATOMS: atom_id res chain seq x y z
N MET A 1 27.08 16.40 16.62
CA MET A 1 27.16 14.92 16.57
C MET A 1 26.52 14.48 15.27
N ALA A 2 27.15 13.55 14.54
CA ALA A 2 26.50 12.96 13.38
C ALA A 2 25.32 12.12 13.88
N PHE A 3 24.16 12.23 13.23
CA PHE A 3 23.04 11.33 13.51
C PHE A 3 23.39 9.94 13.01
N LEU A 4 23.01 8.90 13.79
CA LEU A 4 23.11 7.52 13.35
C LEU A 4 22.17 7.30 12.14
N SER A 5 22.56 6.43 11.22
CA SER A 5 21.71 5.97 10.15
C SER A 5 20.58 5.07 10.68
N ASP A 6 19.51 4.89 9.88
CA ASP A 6 18.36 4.07 10.30
C ASP A 6 18.78 2.63 10.63
N ILE A 7 19.71 2.03 9.85
CA ILE A 7 20.22 0.69 10.12
C ILE A 7 21.06 0.64 11.41
N GLU A 8 21.89 1.66 11.70
CA GLU A 8 22.67 1.71 12.93
C GLU A 8 21.78 1.83 14.17
N ILE A 9 20.69 2.62 14.09
CA ILE A 9 19.69 2.72 15.16
C ILE A 9 19.01 1.36 15.36
N ALA A 10 18.56 0.71 14.29
CA ALA A 10 17.92 -0.61 14.38
C ALA A 10 18.83 -1.69 14.94
N GLN A 11 20.10 -1.72 14.53
CA GLN A 11 21.09 -2.68 15.00
C GLN A 11 21.52 -2.45 16.47
N SER A 12 21.36 -1.23 16.98
CA SER A 12 21.63 -0.91 18.39
C SER A 12 20.46 -1.20 19.33
N ALA A 13 19.29 -1.55 18.77
CA ALA A 13 18.07 -1.76 19.55
C ALA A 13 18.12 -3.06 20.37
N GLU A 14 17.73 -2.99 21.63
CA GLU A 14 17.50 -4.16 22.49
C GLU A 14 16.09 -4.70 22.26
N MET A 15 15.97 -5.68 21.35
CA MET A 15 14.68 -6.31 21.04
C MET A 15 14.23 -7.28 22.13
N GLU A 16 12.95 -7.19 22.50
CA GLU A 16 12.32 -8.18 23.36
C GLU A 16 12.02 -9.49 22.56
N PRO A 17 12.05 -10.66 23.20
CA PRO A 17 11.59 -11.90 22.58
C PRO A 17 10.16 -11.77 22.08
N ILE A 18 9.87 -12.30 20.88
CA ILE A 18 8.56 -12.13 20.24
C ILE A 18 7.39 -12.69 21.06
N ALA A 19 7.63 -13.70 21.90
CA ALA A 19 6.61 -14.24 22.81
C ALA A 19 6.12 -13.18 23.81
N LYS A 20 7.02 -12.29 24.32
CA LYS A 20 6.61 -11.17 25.19
C LYS A 20 5.79 -10.10 24.44
N ILE A 21 6.13 -9.86 23.19
CA ILE A 21 5.37 -8.95 22.32
C ILE A 21 3.98 -9.53 22.04
N ALA A 22 3.90 -10.83 21.79
CA ALA A 22 2.64 -11.55 21.60
C ALA A 22 1.77 -11.49 22.86
N GLU A 23 2.33 -11.73 24.03
CA GLU A 23 1.64 -11.59 25.33
C GLU A 23 1.12 -10.16 25.53
N ARG A 24 1.95 -9.15 25.23
CA ARG A 24 1.56 -7.72 25.30
C ARG A 24 0.42 -7.39 24.35
N ALA A 25 0.37 -8.01 23.18
CA ALA A 25 -0.72 -7.88 22.23
C ALA A 25 -1.97 -8.70 22.62
N GLY A 26 -1.90 -9.56 23.63
CA GLY A 26 -2.98 -10.47 24.02
C GLY A 26 -3.13 -11.68 23.08
N VAL A 27 -2.05 -12.09 22.41
CA VAL A 27 -2.00 -13.29 21.57
C VAL A 27 -1.62 -14.49 22.45
N GLU A 28 -2.52 -15.47 22.57
CA GLU A 28 -2.24 -16.71 23.27
C GLU A 28 -1.22 -17.56 22.48
N GLU A 29 -0.41 -18.36 23.20
CA GLU A 29 0.66 -19.19 22.61
C GLU A 29 0.15 -20.16 21.53
N LYS A 30 -1.07 -20.68 21.67
CA LYS A 30 -1.69 -21.59 20.69
C LYS A 30 -1.88 -20.98 19.28
N TYR A 31 -1.87 -19.64 19.17
CA TYR A 31 -1.96 -18.93 17.88
C TYR A 31 -0.60 -18.47 17.35
N LEU A 32 0.48 -18.68 18.12
CA LEU A 32 1.80 -18.11 17.81
C LEU A 32 2.69 -19.19 17.19
N GLU A 33 3.20 -18.93 15.99
CA GLU A 33 4.24 -19.72 15.33
C GLU A 33 5.50 -18.88 15.20
N THR A 34 6.54 -19.19 16.00
CA THR A 34 7.76 -18.40 16.05
C THR A 34 8.69 -18.68 14.87
N TYR A 35 9.18 -17.60 14.27
CA TYR A 35 10.18 -17.59 13.21
C TYR A 35 11.50 -17.00 13.79
N GLY A 36 12.18 -17.78 14.62
CA GLY A 36 13.30 -17.33 15.43
C GLY A 36 12.85 -16.56 16.68
N ARG A 37 13.74 -15.71 17.21
CA ARG A 37 13.55 -15.06 18.52
C ARG A 37 12.67 -13.81 18.47
N TYR A 38 12.64 -13.09 17.33
CA TYR A 38 12.13 -11.73 17.25
C TYR A 38 10.97 -11.53 16.26
N LYS A 39 10.53 -12.59 15.61
CA LYS A 39 9.38 -12.56 14.68
C LYS A 39 8.55 -13.84 14.82
N ALA A 40 7.27 -13.74 14.53
CA ALA A 40 6.34 -14.86 14.54
C ALA A 40 5.22 -14.65 13.53
N LYS A 41 4.56 -15.74 13.14
CA LYS A 41 3.25 -15.68 12.49
C LYS A 41 2.16 -15.86 13.51
N VAL A 42 1.01 -15.21 13.29
CA VAL A 42 -0.16 -15.34 14.15
C VAL A 42 -1.31 -15.97 13.36
N ASN A 43 -1.81 -17.09 13.87
CA ASN A 43 -2.90 -17.82 13.24
C ASN A 43 -4.18 -16.97 13.25
N TYR A 44 -4.77 -16.75 12.07
CA TYR A 44 -5.97 -15.93 11.90
C TYR A 44 -7.26 -16.59 12.45
N SER A 45 -7.24 -17.85 12.90
CA SER A 45 -8.36 -18.44 13.65
C SER A 45 -8.68 -17.65 14.93
N LEU A 46 -7.70 -16.94 15.48
CA LEU A 46 -7.87 -15.97 16.57
C LEU A 46 -9.02 -14.99 16.30
N LEU A 47 -9.20 -14.54 15.06
CA LEU A 47 -10.27 -13.59 14.68
C LEU A 47 -11.68 -14.14 14.96
N ASN A 48 -11.87 -15.45 14.81
CA ASN A 48 -13.14 -16.11 15.03
C ASN A 48 -13.35 -16.55 16.50
N GLU A 49 -12.28 -16.88 17.20
CA GLU A 49 -12.31 -17.41 18.56
C GLU A 49 -12.30 -16.32 19.63
N SER A 50 -11.71 -15.14 19.34
CA SER A 50 -11.67 -14.03 20.27
C SER A 50 -13.04 -13.37 20.45
N LYS A 51 -13.48 -13.25 21.72
CA LYS A 51 -14.73 -12.56 22.11
C LYS A 51 -14.59 -11.05 22.25
N ARG A 52 -13.37 -10.50 22.15
CA ARG A 52 -13.12 -9.05 22.25
C ARG A 52 -13.82 -8.32 21.10
N GLY A 53 -14.41 -7.16 21.37
CA GLY A 53 -14.90 -6.23 20.34
C GLY A 53 -13.74 -5.65 19.52
N ASN A 54 -14.04 -5.08 18.36
CA ASN A 54 -13.03 -4.42 17.55
C ASN A 54 -12.68 -3.05 18.15
N GLY A 55 -11.39 -2.75 18.19
CA GLY A 55 -10.89 -1.40 18.52
C GLY A 55 -11.10 -0.41 17.36
N LYS A 56 -10.78 0.84 17.62
CA LYS A 56 -10.87 1.95 16.68
C LYS A 56 -9.80 1.81 15.58
N LEU A 57 -10.21 1.96 14.31
CA LEU A 57 -9.31 1.92 13.17
C LEU A 57 -8.85 3.33 12.81
N ILE A 58 -7.54 3.55 12.77
CA ILE A 58 -6.91 4.81 12.44
C ILE A 58 -6.13 4.63 11.14
N LEU A 59 -6.44 5.46 10.15
CA LEU A 59 -5.73 5.49 8.88
C LEU A 59 -4.69 6.62 8.88
N VAL A 60 -3.43 6.29 8.63
CA VAL A 60 -2.37 7.27 8.36
C VAL A 60 -2.15 7.37 6.86
N THR A 61 -2.28 8.55 6.33
CA THR A 61 -2.03 8.88 4.93
C THR A 61 -1.17 10.14 4.83
N ALA A 62 -0.97 10.69 3.64
CA ALA A 62 -0.19 11.92 3.48
C ALA A 62 -0.70 12.78 2.33
N ILE A 63 -0.13 13.98 2.21
CA ILE A 63 -0.21 14.82 1.02
C ILE A 63 0.38 14.10 -0.19
N THR A 64 0.19 14.66 -1.39
CA THR A 64 0.80 14.14 -2.62
C THR A 64 2.32 14.02 -2.44
N PRO A 65 2.92 12.84 -2.67
CA PRO A 65 4.33 12.60 -2.39
C PRO A 65 5.26 13.44 -3.27
N THR A 66 6.41 13.75 -2.69
CA THR A 66 7.50 14.45 -3.36
C THR A 66 8.82 13.69 -3.21
N PRO A 67 9.86 14.00 -3.99
CA PRO A 67 11.19 13.45 -3.76
C PRO A 67 11.82 13.80 -2.40
N ALA A 68 11.20 14.71 -1.64
CA ALA A 68 11.65 15.04 -0.28
C ALA A 68 11.19 14.03 0.76
N GLY A 69 10.11 13.27 0.46
CA GLY A 69 9.48 12.32 1.39
C GLY A 69 8.57 13.01 2.42
N GLU A 70 7.55 12.32 2.89
CA GLU A 70 6.56 12.82 3.86
C GLU A 70 6.68 12.15 5.24
N GLY A 71 7.30 10.95 5.31
CA GLY A 71 7.52 10.22 6.56
C GLY A 71 6.26 9.54 7.11
N LYS A 72 5.37 9.03 6.26
CA LYS A 72 4.14 8.30 6.68
C LYS A 72 4.40 7.17 7.64
N THR A 73 5.24 6.20 7.25
CA THR A 73 5.52 5.00 8.05
C THR A 73 6.16 5.38 9.38
N THR A 74 7.11 6.33 9.37
CA THR A 74 7.72 6.90 10.58
C THR A 74 6.66 7.53 11.50
N THR A 75 5.74 8.32 10.95
CA THR A 75 4.64 8.91 11.73
C THR A 75 3.67 7.83 12.24
N THR A 76 3.37 6.81 11.45
CA THR A 76 2.50 5.69 11.83
C THR A 76 3.06 4.94 13.05
N ILE A 77 4.35 4.62 13.02
CA ILE A 77 5.05 3.91 14.09
C ILE A 77 5.19 4.81 15.33
N GLY A 78 5.64 6.05 15.15
CA GLY A 78 5.78 6.99 16.25
C GLY A 78 4.46 7.37 16.92
N LEU A 79 3.35 7.42 16.17
CA LEU A 79 2.00 7.56 16.72
C LEU A 79 1.64 6.36 17.60
N ALA A 80 1.94 5.14 17.18
CA ALA A 80 1.66 3.93 17.95
C ALA A 80 2.46 3.90 19.26
N ASP A 81 3.74 4.21 19.19
CA ASP A 81 4.59 4.33 20.40
C ASP A 81 4.11 5.47 21.30
N GLY A 82 3.67 6.60 20.72
CA GLY A 82 3.05 7.71 21.44
C GLY A 82 1.74 7.31 22.13
N MET A 83 0.88 6.51 21.48
CA MET A 83 -0.34 5.97 22.07
C MET A 83 -0.03 5.10 23.29
N ARG A 84 0.96 4.22 23.16
CA ARG A 84 1.38 3.37 24.27
C ARG A 84 1.94 4.20 25.44
N ARG A 85 2.71 5.26 25.17
CA ARG A 85 3.25 6.17 26.20
C ARG A 85 2.15 6.90 26.98
N ILE A 86 1.03 7.22 26.35
CA ILE A 86 -0.13 7.81 27.03
C ILE A 86 -1.08 6.75 27.63
N GLY A 87 -0.64 5.47 27.72
CA GLY A 87 -1.36 4.38 28.39
C GLY A 87 -2.49 3.76 27.56
N LYS A 88 -2.52 3.95 26.25
CA LYS A 88 -3.53 3.34 25.37
C LYS A 88 -3.01 2.03 24.75
N SER A 89 -3.87 1.01 24.66
CA SER A 89 -3.57 -0.25 23.96
C SER A 89 -3.60 -0.01 22.46
N CYS A 90 -2.47 -0.28 21.79
CA CYS A 90 -2.31 -0.03 20.37
C CYS A 90 -1.55 -1.16 19.66
N VAL A 91 -1.97 -1.48 18.43
CA VAL A 91 -1.28 -2.39 17.51
C VAL A 91 -1.20 -1.74 16.15
N VAL A 92 -0.03 -1.86 15.50
CA VAL A 92 0.20 -1.33 14.15
C VAL A 92 0.00 -2.44 13.11
N ALA A 93 -0.52 -2.09 11.94
CA ALA A 93 -0.58 -2.97 10.77
C ALA A 93 0.04 -2.26 9.56
N LEU A 94 1.17 -2.78 9.08
CA LEU A 94 2.02 -2.20 8.03
C LEU A 94 2.10 -3.11 6.81
N ARG A 95 2.57 -2.55 5.70
CA ARG A 95 2.93 -3.32 4.51
C ARG A 95 4.32 -3.90 4.66
N GLU A 96 4.50 -5.09 4.09
CA GLU A 96 5.80 -5.71 3.90
C GLU A 96 6.52 -5.06 2.71
N PRO A 97 7.81 -4.70 2.82
CA PRO A 97 8.57 -4.11 1.73
C PRO A 97 8.94 -5.14 0.66
N SER A 98 8.98 -4.70 -0.61
CA SER A 98 9.45 -5.48 -1.75
C SER A 98 10.95 -5.25 -1.99
N LEU A 99 11.67 -6.31 -2.38
CA LEU A 99 13.11 -6.26 -2.66
C LEU A 99 13.46 -5.27 -3.77
N GLY A 100 12.63 -5.15 -4.81
CA GLY A 100 12.88 -4.23 -5.90
C GLY A 100 13.07 -2.78 -5.46
N PRO A 101 12.13 -2.17 -4.71
CA PRO A 101 12.31 -0.85 -4.10
C PRO A 101 13.49 -0.78 -3.13
N VAL A 102 13.72 -1.81 -2.30
CA VAL A 102 14.81 -1.86 -1.31
C VAL A 102 16.18 -1.75 -1.99
N PHE A 103 16.41 -2.53 -3.04
CA PHE A 103 17.65 -2.48 -3.82
C PHE A 103 17.66 -1.38 -4.89
N GLY A 104 16.54 -0.68 -5.12
CA GLY A 104 16.35 0.38 -6.12
C GLY A 104 16.65 1.79 -5.60
N ILE A 105 15.61 2.58 -5.35
CA ILE A 105 15.71 4.01 -4.99
C ILE A 105 15.26 4.28 -3.56
N LYS A 106 14.29 3.51 -3.05
CA LYS A 106 13.62 3.80 -1.78
C LYS A 106 14.17 2.93 -0.68
N GLY A 107 14.31 3.54 0.49
CA GLY A 107 14.37 2.85 1.74
C GLY A 107 13.20 1.89 1.95
N GLY A 108 13.41 0.89 2.81
CA GLY A 108 12.39 -0.07 3.18
C GLY A 108 11.18 0.55 3.88
N ALA A 109 10.16 -0.26 4.12
CA ALA A 109 8.94 0.16 4.80
C ALA A 109 9.01 0.04 6.34
N ALA A 110 10.22 0.02 6.92
CA ALA A 110 10.42 -0.19 8.36
C ALA A 110 10.31 1.08 9.23
N GLY A 111 10.05 2.25 8.64
CA GLY A 111 10.10 3.55 9.32
C GLY A 111 11.47 4.21 9.20
N GLY A 112 11.80 5.14 10.10
CA GLY A 112 13.09 5.83 10.11
C GLY A 112 13.37 6.55 11.42
N GLY A 113 14.64 6.88 11.68
CA GLY A 113 15.08 7.43 12.94
C GLY A 113 14.72 6.53 14.13
N TYR A 114 14.19 7.12 15.17
CA TYR A 114 13.75 6.41 16.38
C TYR A 114 12.29 5.89 16.31
N ALA A 115 11.65 5.97 15.16
CA ALA A 115 10.33 5.39 14.90
C ALA A 115 10.42 4.31 13.81
N GLN A 116 10.85 3.11 14.19
CA GLN A 116 11.05 1.97 13.32
C GLN A 116 10.42 0.69 13.88
N VAL A 117 10.10 -0.26 12.97
CA VAL A 117 9.83 -1.66 13.32
C VAL A 117 11.09 -2.50 13.15
N VAL A 118 11.29 -3.44 14.07
CA VAL A 118 12.46 -4.33 14.11
C VAL A 118 12.03 -5.79 14.25
N PRO A 119 12.82 -6.76 13.70
CA PRO A 119 14.15 -6.65 13.10
C PRO A 119 14.12 -6.06 11.68
N MET A 120 14.75 -4.90 11.48
CA MET A 120 14.71 -4.13 10.24
C MET A 120 15.29 -4.90 9.04
N GLU A 121 16.43 -5.58 9.24
CA GLU A 121 17.13 -6.33 8.20
C GLU A 121 16.24 -7.46 7.65
N ASP A 122 15.66 -8.27 8.54
CA ASP A 122 14.78 -9.38 8.17
C ASP A 122 13.57 -8.88 7.41
N ILE A 123 12.93 -7.80 7.89
CA ILE A 123 11.73 -7.21 7.28
C ILE A 123 12.02 -6.74 5.84
N ASN A 124 13.18 -6.13 5.60
CA ASN A 124 13.55 -5.55 4.31
C ASN A 124 14.16 -6.56 3.32
N LEU A 125 14.57 -7.74 3.77
CA LEU A 125 15.20 -8.76 2.92
C LEU A 125 14.32 -10.00 2.80
N HIS A 126 14.68 -11.09 3.47
CA HIS A 126 13.90 -12.33 3.50
C HIS A 126 13.19 -12.48 4.85
N PHE A 127 11.98 -11.98 4.93
CA PHE A 127 11.27 -11.87 6.19
C PHE A 127 10.80 -13.24 6.73
N THR A 128 9.70 -13.76 6.21
CA THR A 128 9.13 -15.07 6.56
C THR A 128 8.75 -15.90 5.33
N GLY A 129 9.05 -15.38 4.12
CA GLY A 129 8.83 -16.08 2.86
C GLY A 129 7.51 -15.76 2.16
N ASP A 130 6.74 -14.79 2.62
CA ASP A 130 5.43 -14.46 2.04
C ASP A 130 5.53 -14.05 0.57
N PHE A 131 6.49 -13.19 0.22
CA PHE A 131 6.71 -12.78 -1.17
C PHE A 131 7.18 -13.92 -2.07
N HIS A 132 8.00 -14.83 -1.52
CA HIS A 132 8.39 -16.04 -2.23
C HIS A 132 7.16 -16.92 -2.52
N ALA A 133 6.29 -17.13 -1.54
CA ALA A 133 5.06 -17.90 -1.70
C ALA A 133 4.12 -17.29 -2.75
N ILE A 134 3.97 -15.96 -2.74
CA ILE A 134 3.17 -15.22 -3.72
C ILE A 134 3.76 -15.37 -5.13
N GLY A 135 5.08 -15.19 -5.26
CA GLY A 135 5.78 -15.37 -6.53
C GLY A 135 5.67 -16.79 -7.07
N ALA A 136 5.83 -17.80 -6.19
CA ALA A 136 5.69 -19.21 -6.55
C ALA A 136 4.27 -19.54 -7.02
N ALA A 137 3.23 -19.05 -6.33
CA ALA A 137 1.84 -19.25 -6.72
C ALA A 137 1.51 -18.59 -8.07
N ASN A 138 2.01 -17.36 -8.29
CA ASN A 138 1.85 -16.65 -9.55
C ASN A 138 2.49 -17.40 -10.73
N ASN A 139 3.72 -17.86 -10.55
CA ASN A 139 4.49 -18.53 -11.59
C ASN A 139 4.00 -19.96 -11.84
N LEU A 140 3.47 -20.65 -10.81
CA LEU A 140 2.77 -21.92 -10.98
C LEU A 140 1.56 -21.75 -11.92
N LEU A 141 0.74 -20.72 -11.71
CA LEU A 141 -0.41 -20.45 -12.57
C LEU A 141 0.03 -20.18 -14.02
N ALA A 142 1.08 -19.37 -14.23
CA ALA A 142 1.64 -19.13 -15.56
C ALA A 142 2.11 -20.42 -16.23
N ALA A 143 2.83 -21.28 -15.50
CA ALA A 143 3.30 -22.57 -16.02
C ALA A 143 2.13 -23.51 -16.36
N MET A 144 1.05 -23.51 -15.56
CA MET A 144 -0.13 -24.33 -15.82
C MET A 144 -0.93 -23.86 -17.04
N ILE A 145 -0.98 -22.54 -17.30
CA ILE A 145 -1.60 -22.01 -18.53
C ILE A 145 -0.83 -22.50 -19.76
N ASP A 146 0.48 -22.33 -19.79
CA ASP A 146 1.31 -22.78 -20.92
C ASP A 146 1.27 -24.30 -21.10
N ASN A 147 1.26 -25.05 -19.99
CA ASN A 147 1.11 -26.51 -20.03
C ASN A 147 -0.27 -26.94 -20.58
N HIS A 148 -1.35 -26.23 -20.20
CA HIS A 148 -2.69 -26.51 -20.72
C HIS A 148 -2.73 -26.35 -22.25
N ILE A 149 -2.12 -25.29 -22.78
CA ILE A 149 -2.02 -25.07 -24.23
C ILE A 149 -1.19 -26.18 -24.90
N TYR A 150 -0.06 -26.54 -24.30
CA TYR A 150 0.85 -27.59 -24.82
C TYR A 150 0.18 -28.97 -24.86
N GLN A 151 -0.65 -29.32 -23.87
CA GLN A 151 -1.31 -30.62 -23.73
C GLN A 151 -2.65 -30.75 -24.49
N GLY A 152 -2.96 -29.83 -25.39
CA GLY A 152 -4.11 -29.94 -26.27
C GLY A 152 -5.11 -28.81 -26.23
N ASN A 153 -4.95 -27.84 -25.30
CA ASN A 153 -5.72 -26.60 -25.25
C ASN A 153 -7.26 -26.79 -25.29
N GLU A 154 -7.78 -27.69 -24.44
CA GLU A 154 -9.23 -28.01 -24.39
C GLU A 154 -10.10 -26.78 -24.15
N LEU A 155 -9.61 -25.77 -23.41
CA LEU A 155 -10.29 -24.51 -23.19
C LEU A 155 -10.21 -23.54 -24.38
N ARG A 156 -9.53 -23.92 -25.47
CA ARG A 156 -9.41 -23.10 -26.69
C ARG A 156 -8.83 -21.71 -26.43
N ILE A 157 -7.85 -21.61 -25.53
CA ILE A 157 -7.14 -20.36 -25.24
C ILE A 157 -6.46 -19.85 -26.52
N ASP A 158 -6.67 -18.57 -26.87
CA ASP A 158 -5.85 -17.90 -27.87
C ASP A 158 -4.50 -17.49 -27.25
N PRO A 159 -3.36 -18.08 -27.66
CA PRO A 159 -2.05 -17.75 -27.07
C PRO A 159 -1.65 -16.27 -27.17
N ARG A 160 -2.29 -15.52 -28.09
CA ARG A 160 -2.07 -14.07 -28.27
C ARG A 160 -2.89 -13.23 -27.27
N ARG A 161 -3.78 -13.87 -26.51
CA ARG A 161 -4.71 -13.22 -25.58
C ARG A 161 -4.55 -13.71 -24.14
N ILE A 162 -3.38 -14.22 -23.82
CA ILE A 162 -2.99 -14.51 -22.44
C ILE A 162 -2.70 -13.17 -21.76
N THR A 163 -3.39 -12.89 -20.64
CA THR A 163 -3.26 -11.66 -19.86
C THR A 163 -2.39 -11.85 -18.63
N TRP A 164 -2.12 -13.10 -18.27
CA TRP A 164 -1.34 -13.49 -17.11
C TRP A 164 0.15 -13.45 -17.41
N LYS A 165 0.91 -12.75 -16.59
CA LYS A 165 2.37 -12.67 -16.67
C LYS A 165 3.02 -13.44 -15.52
N ARG A 166 4.29 -13.78 -15.69
CA ARG A 166 5.16 -14.23 -14.59
C ARG A 166 5.47 -13.09 -13.66
N CYS A 167 6.06 -13.38 -12.49
CA CYS A 167 6.54 -12.32 -11.62
C CYS A 167 7.88 -12.65 -10.96
N VAL A 168 8.59 -11.61 -10.56
CA VAL A 168 9.82 -11.67 -9.76
C VAL A 168 9.88 -10.45 -8.86
N ASP A 169 10.33 -10.61 -7.62
CA ASP A 169 10.41 -9.50 -6.67
C ASP A 169 11.72 -8.74 -6.79
N MET A 170 11.95 -8.16 -7.96
CA MET A 170 13.12 -7.32 -8.27
C MET A 170 12.76 -6.28 -9.34
N ASN A 171 13.46 -5.14 -9.34
CA ASN A 171 13.35 -4.13 -10.39
C ASN A 171 14.21 -4.56 -11.58
N ASP A 172 13.59 -5.10 -12.63
CA ASP A 172 14.29 -5.55 -13.83
C ASP A 172 13.55 -5.15 -15.12
N ARG A 173 13.97 -4.01 -15.71
CA ARG A 173 13.37 -3.51 -16.96
C ARG A 173 13.56 -4.45 -18.16
N GLN A 174 14.57 -5.33 -18.12
CA GLN A 174 14.85 -6.26 -19.20
C GLN A 174 13.75 -7.33 -19.36
N LEU A 175 13.01 -7.59 -18.25
CA LEU A 175 11.95 -8.60 -18.21
C LEU A 175 10.55 -8.07 -18.56
N ARG A 176 10.41 -6.79 -18.92
CA ARG A 176 9.08 -6.21 -19.25
C ARG A 176 8.37 -6.91 -20.39
N PHE A 177 9.14 -7.26 -21.42
CA PHE A 177 8.70 -8.00 -22.59
C PHE A 177 9.75 -9.03 -22.94
N VAL A 178 9.35 -10.28 -23.02
CA VAL A 178 10.20 -11.42 -23.38
C VAL A 178 9.47 -12.29 -24.41
N THR A 179 10.20 -13.08 -25.16
CA THR A 179 9.63 -14.18 -25.93
C THR A 179 9.95 -15.47 -25.21
N ASP A 180 8.93 -16.21 -24.80
CA ASP A 180 9.09 -17.52 -24.18
C ASP A 180 8.76 -18.67 -25.17
N GLY A 181 8.90 -19.94 -24.74
CA GLY A 181 8.61 -21.12 -25.54
C GLY A 181 9.57 -21.38 -26.71
N LEU A 182 10.74 -20.72 -26.73
CA LEU A 182 11.76 -20.93 -27.77
C LEU A 182 12.46 -22.28 -27.62
N GLY A 183 13.13 -22.75 -28.68
CA GLY A 183 13.92 -24.00 -28.70
C GLY A 183 13.19 -25.20 -29.27
N GLY A 184 12.10 -24.98 -29.99
CA GLY A 184 11.35 -25.99 -30.74
C GLY A 184 10.13 -26.54 -29.99
N ARG A 185 9.37 -27.38 -30.66
CA ARG A 185 8.03 -27.85 -30.23
C ARG A 185 7.97 -28.44 -28.81
N VAL A 186 9.04 -29.07 -28.37
CA VAL A 186 9.12 -29.71 -27.05
C VAL A 186 9.12 -28.69 -25.90
N ASN A 187 9.39 -27.41 -26.18
CA ASN A 187 9.45 -26.33 -25.17
C ASN A 187 8.17 -25.48 -25.09
N GLY A 188 7.15 -25.81 -25.87
CA GLY A 188 5.85 -25.10 -25.85
C GLY A 188 5.59 -24.27 -27.11
N THR A 189 4.72 -23.28 -26.99
CA THR A 189 4.33 -22.37 -28.07
C THR A 189 5.01 -21.02 -27.88
N PRO A 190 5.87 -20.59 -28.83
CA PRO A 190 6.49 -19.26 -28.76
C PRO A 190 5.43 -18.16 -28.71
N ARG A 191 5.53 -17.29 -27.71
CA ARG A 191 4.64 -16.12 -27.53
C ARG A 191 5.34 -14.97 -26.85
N GLU A 192 4.75 -13.78 -26.93
CA GLU A 192 5.13 -12.68 -26.08
C GLU A 192 4.65 -12.94 -24.64
N ASP A 193 5.54 -12.73 -23.69
CA ASP A 193 5.27 -12.75 -22.26
C ASP A 193 5.98 -11.57 -21.58
N GLY A 194 6.04 -11.55 -20.29
CA GLY A 194 6.77 -10.58 -19.46
C GLY A 194 6.69 -10.94 -18.00
N PHE A 195 7.35 -10.11 -17.20
CA PHE A 195 7.33 -10.24 -15.76
C PHE A 195 6.77 -8.96 -15.12
N ASP A 196 5.87 -9.11 -14.16
CA ASP A 196 5.52 -8.05 -13.24
C ASP A 196 6.36 -8.19 -11.97
N ILE A 197 6.59 -7.09 -11.25
CA ILE A 197 7.15 -7.19 -9.90
C ILE A 197 6.09 -7.84 -8.98
N THR A 198 6.51 -8.69 -8.06
CA THR A 198 5.58 -9.49 -7.21
C THR A 198 4.49 -8.65 -6.54
N VAL A 199 4.80 -7.44 -6.10
CA VAL A 199 3.86 -6.51 -5.48
C VAL A 199 2.84 -5.88 -6.44
N ALA A 200 3.02 -6.02 -7.75
CA ALA A 200 2.07 -5.62 -8.79
C ALA A 200 1.19 -6.78 -9.27
N SER A 201 1.47 -8.02 -8.85
CA SER A 201 0.70 -9.20 -9.24
C SER A 201 -0.71 -9.17 -8.66
N GLU A 202 -1.68 -9.77 -9.38
CA GLU A 202 -3.03 -9.94 -8.85
C GLU A 202 -3.05 -10.90 -7.65
N ILE A 203 -2.10 -11.87 -7.56
CA ILE A 203 -1.97 -12.74 -6.39
C ILE A 203 -1.72 -11.91 -5.12
N MET A 204 -0.84 -10.91 -5.16
CA MET A 204 -0.61 -10.01 -4.02
C MET A 204 -1.90 -9.28 -3.62
N ALA A 205 -2.67 -8.77 -4.57
CA ALA A 205 -3.93 -8.07 -4.29
C ALA A 205 -5.00 -9.02 -3.70
N VAL A 206 -5.16 -10.21 -4.27
CA VAL A 206 -6.05 -11.27 -3.76
C VAL A 206 -5.67 -11.66 -2.34
N PHE A 207 -4.39 -11.92 -2.10
CA PHE A 207 -3.83 -12.27 -0.80
C PHE A 207 -4.15 -11.22 0.26
N CYS A 208 -3.97 -9.94 -0.07
CA CYS A 208 -4.24 -8.84 0.86
C CYS A 208 -5.72 -8.58 1.13
N LEU A 209 -6.61 -8.95 0.20
CA LEU A 209 -8.05 -8.75 0.36
C LEU A 209 -8.78 -10.00 0.90
N ALA A 210 -8.12 -11.14 0.93
CA ALA A 210 -8.68 -12.37 1.48
C ALA A 210 -8.93 -12.27 3.00
N ASN A 211 -10.05 -12.87 3.45
CA ASN A 211 -10.45 -12.91 4.85
C ASN A 211 -10.17 -14.26 5.53
N SER A 212 -10.01 -15.32 4.74
CA SER A 212 -9.79 -16.69 5.17
C SER A 212 -9.19 -17.51 4.02
N LEU A 213 -8.77 -18.72 4.30
CA LEU A 213 -8.30 -19.66 3.28
C LEU A 213 -9.40 -20.02 2.26
N SER A 214 -10.64 -20.12 2.69
CA SER A 214 -11.78 -20.37 1.79
C SER A 214 -12.03 -19.20 0.88
N ASP A 215 -12.03 -17.95 1.39
CA ASP A 215 -12.15 -16.72 0.60
C ASP A 215 -10.95 -16.56 -0.35
N LEU A 216 -9.73 -16.90 0.11
CA LEU A 216 -8.54 -16.91 -0.76
C LEU A 216 -8.76 -17.84 -1.97
N LYS A 217 -9.21 -19.08 -1.75
CA LYS A 217 -9.48 -20.04 -2.83
C LYS A 217 -10.58 -19.55 -3.78
N GLU A 218 -11.65 -18.99 -3.25
CA GLU A 218 -12.73 -18.42 -4.05
C GLU A 218 -12.22 -17.28 -4.94
N ARG A 219 -11.46 -16.35 -4.38
CA ARG A 219 -10.84 -15.24 -5.13
C ARG A 219 -9.87 -15.74 -6.18
N LEU A 220 -8.96 -16.66 -5.84
CA LEU A 220 -8.03 -17.26 -6.78
C LEU A 220 -8.76 -17.90 -7.98
N SER A 221 -9.91 -18.57 -7.73
CA SER A 221 -10.67 -19.22 -8.80
C SER A 221 -11.24 -18.25 -9.84
N LYS A 222 -11.49 -17.00 -9.45
CA LYS A 222 -12.07 -15.94 -10.30
C LYS A 222 -11.04 -15.19 -11.15
N ILE A 223 -9.74 -15.35 -10.90
CA ILE A 223 -8.69 -14.65 -11.66
C ILE A 223 -8.83 -14.97 -13.14
N VAL A 224 -8.97 -13.93 -13.97
CA VAL A 224 -8.99 -14.05 -15.43
C VAL A 224 -7.55 -14.09 -15.95
N VAL A 225 -7.18 -15.18 -16.64
CA VAL A 225 -5.81 -15.46 -17.07
C VAL A 225 -5.61 -15.33 -18.57
N ALA A 226 -6.66 -15.49 -19.34
CA ALA A 226 -6.61 -15.46 -20.81
C ALA A 226 -8.03 -15.28 -21.39
N TYR A 227 -8.10 -15.19 -22.71
CA TYR A 227 -9.35 -15.28 -23.47
C TYR A 227 -9.27 -16.38 -24.52
N THR A 228 -10.41 -17.01 -24.80
CA THR A 228 -10.55 -18.00 -25.87
C THR A 228 -10.51 -17.34 -27.25
N TYR A 229 -10.42 -18.16 -28.32
CA TYR A 229 -10.60 -17.67 -29.71
C TYR A 229 -11.99 -17.01 -29.93
N ASP A 230 -13.00 -17.36 -29.11
CA ASP A 230 -14.34 -16.80 -29.14
C ASP A 230 -14.51 -15.58 -28.21
N GLU A 231 -13.38 -15.05 -27.71
CA GLU A 231 -13.28 -13.89 -26.79
C GLU A 231 -13.83 -14.13 -25.36
N GLU A 232 -14.18 -15.34 -24.97
CA GLU A 232 -14.67 -15.66 -23.63
C GLU A 232 -13.50 -15.68 -22.61
N PRO A 233 -13.69 -15.15 -21.37
CA PRO A 233 -12.64 -15.16 -20.35
C PRO A 233 -12.39 -16.57 -19.83
N VAL A 234 -11.12 -16.91 -19.65
CA VAL A 234 -10.67 -18.14 -18.99
C VAL A 234 -10.14 -17.81 -17.62
N THR A 235 -10.53 -18.59 -16.60
CA THR A 235 -10.17 -18.34 -15.21
C THR A 235 -9.16 -19.36 -14.68
N ALA A 236 -8.44 -18.97 -13.60
CA ALA A 236 -7.55 -19.88 -12.88
C ALA A 236 -8.29 -21.12 -12.30
N GLY A 237 -9.59 -20.96 -12.00
CA GLY A 237 -10.47 -22.08 -11.62
C GLY A 237 -10.62 -23.11 -12.73
N GLN A 238 -10.80 -22.68 -13.97
CA GLN A 238 -10.90 -23.56 -15.15
C GLN A 238 -9.55 -24.23 -15.49
N ILE A 239 -8.43 -23.54 -15.23
CA ILE A 239 -7.07 -24.14 -15.36
C ILE A 239 -6.83 -25.21 -14.28
N GLY A 240 -7.55 -25.20 -13.18
CA GLY A 240 -7.40 -26.17 -12.09
C GLY A 240 -6.26 -25.87 -11.11
N ALA A 241 -5.69 -24.65 -11.12
CA ALA A 241 -4.52 -24.29 -10.33
C ALA A 241 -4.80 -23.95 -8.85
N VAL A 242 -6.06 -23.64 -8.50
CA VAL A 242 -6.47 -23.02 -7.23
C VAL A 242 -5.99 -23.78 -5.99
N GLY A 243 -6.10 -25.10 -5.97
CA GLY A 243 -5.70 -25.92 -4.83
C GLY A 243 -4.21 -25.85 -4.53
N ALA A 244 -3.39 -25.96 -5.59
CA ALA A 244 -1.93 -25.92 -5.48
C ALA A 244 -1.44 -24.49 -5.11
N MET A 245 -2.04 -23.45 -5.69
CA MET A 245 -1.75 -22.06 -5.31
C MET A 245 -2.09 -21.80 -3.84
N ALA A 246 -3.25 -22.26 -3.37
CA ALA A 246 -3.65 -22.09 -1.97
C ALA A 246 -2.73 -22.87 -1.01
N ALA A 247 -2.22 -24.03 -1.41
CA ALA A 247 -1.24 -24.78 -0.63
C ALA A 247 0.08 -24.02 -0.46
N LEU A 248 0.56 -23.33 -1.52
CA LEU A 248 1.74 -22.46 -1.44
C LEU A 248 1.51 -21.25 -0.53
N LEU A 249 0.29 -20.72 -0.49
CA LEU A 249 -0.05 -19.48 0.20
C LEU A 249 -0.53 -19.67 1.64
N LYS A 250 -0.82 -20.90 2.10
CA LYS A 250 -1.50 -21.15 3.38
C LYS A 250 -0.78 -20.58 4.59
N ASP A 251 0.54 -20.74 4.66
CA ASP A 251 1.35 -20.26 5.79
C ASP A 251 1.64 -18.75 5.67
N ALA A 252 1.83 -18.27 4.42
CA ALA A 252 1.94 -16.86 4.13
C ALA A 252 0.71 -16.06 4.59
N LEU A 253 -0.50 -16.64 4.54
CA LEU A 253 -1.75 -15.96 4.89
C LEU A 253 -1.84 -15.57 6.39
N MET A 254 -0.99 -16.14 7.24
CA MET A 254 -0.87 -15.73 8.64
C MET A 254 -0.03 -14.44 8.76
N PRO A 255 -0.54 -13.36 9.41
CA PRO A 255 0.21 -12.11 9.57
C PRO A 255 1.49 -12.28 10.38
N ASN A 256 2.52 -11.54 10.00
CA ASN A 256 3.81 -11.53 10.70
C ASN A 256 3.76 -10.53 11.85
N LEU A 257 4.02 -11.00 13.06
CA LEU A 257 4.16 -10.20 14.27
C LEU A 257 5.62 -9.82 14.49
N VAL A 258 5.87 -8.55 14.72
CA VAL A 258 7.16 -7.94 15.09
C VAL A 258 6.91 -6.86 16.16
N GLN A 259 7.89 -6.00 16.40
CA GLN A 259 7.81 -4.92 17.38
C GLN A 259 8.38 -3.61 16.83
N THR A 260 7.95 -2.49 17.40
CA THR A 260 8.65 -1.22 17.23
C THR A 260 9.90 -1.18 18.11
N LEU A 261 10.76 -0.17 17.92
CA LEU A 261 11.91 0.07 18.81
C LEU A 261 11.49 0.20 20.28
N GLU A 262 10.31 0.70 20.59
CA GLU A 262 9.77 0.82 21.94
C GLU A 262 8.96 -0.40 22.39
N GLY A 263 8.90 -1.46 21.57
CA GLY A 263 8.21 -2.71 21.90
C GLY A 263 6.69 -2.65 21.73
N THR A 264 6.15 -1.72 20.93
CA THR A 264 4.74 -1.78 20.53
C THR A 264 4.54 -2.92 19.53
N PRO A 265 3.51 -3.79 19.68
CA PRO A 265 3.25 -4.85 18.74
C PRO A 265 2.91 -4.32 17.34
N ALA A 266 3.49 -4.93 16.31
CA ALA A 266 3.26 -4.54 14.92
C ALA A 266 3.07 -5.77 14.04
N PHE A 267 2.03 -5.74 13.20
CA PHE A 267 1.86 -6.69 12.09
C PHE A 267 2.45 -6.11 10.81
N VAL A 268 3.27 -6.89 10.11
CA VAL A 268 3.79 -6.57 8.79
C VAL A 268 3.34 -7.67 7.84
N HIS A 269 2.44 -7.36 6.87
CA HIS A 269 1.81 -8.42 6.08
C HIS A 269 1.26 -7.90 4.75
N GLY A 270 1.79 -8.46 3.65
CA GLY A 270 1.46 -8.07 2.29
C GLY A 270 1.87 -6.65 1.91
N GLY A 271 2.07 -6.39 0.63
CA GLY A 271 2.61 -5.10 0.19
C GLY A 271 2.23 -4.69 -1.23
N PRO A 272 0.93 -4.67 -1.61
CA PRO A 272 0.55 -4.32 -2.97
C PRO A 272 0.89 -2.86 -3.28
N PHE A 273 1.30 -2.57 -4.53
CA PHE A 273 1.58 -1.21 -4.97
C PHE A 273 0.30 -0.36 -5.01
N ALA A 274 0.40 0.88 -4.51
CA ALA A 274 -0.74 1.79 -4.43
C ALA A 274 -1.09 2.50 -5.74
N ASN A 275 -0.24 2.42 -6.76
CA ASN A 275 -0.50 3.01 -8.08
C ASN A 275 -1.14 2.03 -9.07
N ILE A 276 -1.28 0.75 -8.72
CA ILE A 276 -1.89 -0.27 -9.58
C ILE A 276 -2.80 -1.26 -8.83
N ALA A 277 -2.70 -1.29 -7.51
CA ALA A 277 -3.54 -2.07 -6.62
C ALA A 277 -3.98 -1.19 -5.44
N HIS A 278 -4.62 -1.78 -4.42
CA HIS A 278 -5.19 -1.00 -3.31
C HIS A 278 -4.17 -0.42 -2.31
N GLY A 279 -2.88 -0.78 -2.42
CA GLY A 279 -1.79 -0.08 -1.75
C GLY A 279 -1.77 -0.12 -0.22
N CYS A 280 -2.36 -1.15 0.39
CA CYS A 280 -2.50 -1.31 1.84
C CYS A 280 -2.10 -2.72 2.26
N ASN A 281 -1.79 -2.91 3.53
CA ASN A 281 -1.57 -4.25 4.10
C ASN A 281 -2.83 -5.13 4.02
N SER A 282 -2.72 -6.37 4.45
CA SER A 282 -3.83 -7.34 4.36
C SER A 282 -5.02 -6.95 5.25
N VAL A 283 -6.20 -7.40 4.84
CA VAL A 283 -7.43 -7.32 5.64
C VAL A 283 -7.28 -8.10 6.94
N ILE A 284 -6.67 -9.28 6.89
CA ILE A 284 -6.44 -10.14 8.07
C ILE A 284 -5.58 -9.41 9.11
N ALA A 285 -4.46 -8.80 8.72
CA ALA A 285 -3.59 -8.05 9.64
C ALA A 285 -4.32 -6.85 10.26
N THR A 286 -5.08 -6.09 9.45
CA THR A 286 -5.87 -4.96 9.96
C THR A 286 -6.93 -5.41 10.96
N ARG A 287 -7.70 -6.46 10.64
CA ARG A 287 -8.71 -7.01 11.55
C ARG A 287 -8.09 -7.57 12.83
N MET A 288 -6.92 -8.21 12.71
CA MET A 288 -6.19 -8.73 13.86
C MET A 288 -5.71 -7.60 14.78
N ALA A 289 -5.16 -6.53 14.22
CA ALA A 289 -4.81 -5.34 14.99
C ALA A 289 -6.03 -4.75 15.72
N MET A 290 -7.17 -4.61 15.03
CA MET A 290 -8.42 -4.15 15.65
C MET A 290 -8.94 -5.09 16.74
N LYS A 291 -8.76 -6.40 16.57
CA LYS A 291 -9.23 -7.39 17.54
C LYS A 291 -8.37 -7.45 18.80
N LEU A 292 -7.09 -7.11 18.69
CA LEU A 292 -6.11 -7.20 19.76
C LEU A 292 -5.88 -5.90 20.54
N SER A 293 -6.35 -4.76 20.04
CA SER A 293 -6.09 -3.45 20.67
C SER A 293 -7.33 -2.55 20.71
N ASP A 294 -7.25 -1.48 21.50
CA ASP A 294 -8.28 -0.45 21.51
C ASP A 294 -8.14 0.49 20.31
N TYR A 295 -6.89 0.64 19.81
CA TYR A 295 -6.56 1.46 18.66
C TYR A 295 -5.67 0.68 17.70
N ALA A 296 -6.18 0.38 16.52
CA ALA A 296 -5.43 -0.22 15.42
C ALA A 296 -5.00 0.87 14.45
N ILE A 297 -3.69 1.01 14.23
CA ILE A 297 -3.15 2.02 13.33
C ILE A 297 -2.65 1.33 12.07
N THR A 298 -3.05 1.85 10.92
CA THR A 298 -2.60 1.36 9.61
C THR A 298 -2.27 2.50 8.67
N GLU A 299 -1.55 2.21 7.59
CA GLU A 299 -1.21 3.21 6.58
C GLU A 299 -1.69 2.83 5.19
N ALA A 300 -1.82 3.84 4.32
CA ALA A 300 -2.04 3.66 2.89
C ALA A 300 -0.88 4.27 2.09
N GLY A 301 -0.50 3.64 0.98
CA GLY A 301 0.63 4.05 0.14
C GLY A 301 0.40 5.35 -0.60
N PHE A 302 1.46 6.11 -0.87
CA PHE A 302 1.44 7.41 -1.56
C PHE A 302 0.57 8.48 -0.86
N GLY A 303 -0.03 9.39 -1.64
CA GLY A 303 -0.93 10.43 -1.12
C GLY A 303 -2.35 9.93 -0.88
N ALA A 304 -3.14 10.77 -0.20
CA ALA A 304 -4.51 10.41 0.15
C ALA A 304 -5.42 10.28 -1.09
N ASP A 305 -5.08 10.91 -2.19
CA ASP A 305 -5.76 10.79 -3.48
C ASP A 305 -5.59 9.43 -4.16
N LEU A 306 -4.54 8.67 -3.80
CA LEU A 306 -4.29 7.32 -4.32
C LEU A 306 -4.48 6.25 -3.25
N GLY A 307 -3.65 6.30 -2.20
CA GLY A 307 -3.64 5.24 -1.20
C GLY A 307 -4.86 5.27 -0.29
N ALA A 308 -5.22 6.43 0.28
CA ALA A 308 -6.39 6.51 1.15
C ALA A 308 -7.69 6.32 0.36
N GLU A 309 -7.80 6.85 -0.86
CA GLU A 309 -8.93 6.60 -1.75
C GLU A 309 -9.16 5.08 -1.91
N LYS A 310 -8.13 4.31 -2.30
CA LYS A 310 -8.26 2.87 -2.49
C LYS A 310 -8.45 2.09 -1.19
N PHE A 311 -7.85 2.56 -0.09
CA PHE A 311 -8.12 2.00 1.23
C PHE A 311 -9.61 2.12 1.57
N LEU A 312 -10.21 3.28 1.33
CA LEU A 312 -11.60 3.56 1.64
C LEU A 312 -12.55 2.89 0.64
N ASP A 313 -12.39 3.16 -0.66
CA ASP A 313 -13.32 2.69 -1.68
C ASP A 313 -13.15 1.21 -2.09
N ILE A 314 -11.99 0.59 -1.84
CA ILE A 314 -11.76 -0.83 -2.17
C ILE A 314 -11.66 -1.67 -0.89
N LYS A 315 -10.66 -1.42 -0.02
CA LYS A 315 -10.39 -2.28 1.14
C LYS A 315 -11.50 -2.18 2.19
N CYS A 316 -11.90 -0.97 2.58
CA CYS A 316 -12.97 -0.77 3.55
C CYS A 316 -14.31 -1.33 3.03
N ARG A 317 -14.61 -1.12 1.76
CA ARG A 317 -15.80 -1.68 1.11
C ARG A 317 -15.78 -3.21 1.12
N SER A 318 -14.70 -3.83 0.66
CA SER A 318 -14.56 -5.29 0.58
C SER A 318 -14.58 -5.99 1.95
N ALA A 319 -14.03 -5.33 2.96
CA ALA A 319 -13.85 -5.91 4.30
C ALA A 319 -14.86 -5.37 5.34
N ASN A 320 -15.78 -4.51 4.95
CA ASN A 320 -16.72 -3.82 5.85
C ASN A 320 -16.00 -3.16 7.05
N LEU A 321 -14.99 -2.36 6.72
CA LEU A 321 -14.21 -1.59 7.70
C LEU A 321 -14.63 -0.12 7.68
N THR A 322 -14.61 0.51 8.85
CA THR A 322 -14.87 1.94 9.00
C THR A 322 -13.75 2.56 9.83
N PRO A 323 -12.94 3.47 9.27
CA PRO A 323 -11.98 4.23 10.04
C PRO A 323 -12.68 5.16 11.04
N SER A 324 -12.10 5.28 12.24
CA SER A 324 -12.59 6.21 13.28
C SER A 324 -11.92 7.58 13.17
N ALA A 325 -10.69 7.63 12.65
CA ALA A 325 -9.97 8.87 12.41
C ALA A 325 -8.93 8.70 11.29
N VAL A 326 -8.56 9.81 10.65
CA VAL A 326 -7.54 9.86 9.60
C VAL A 326 -6.45 10.86 9.99
N VAL A 327 -5.19 10.44 9.93
CA VAL A 327 -4.01 11.30 10.09
C VAL A 327 -3.46 11.62 8.72
N ILE A 328 -3.37 12.90 8.36
CA ILE A 328 -2.80 13.37 7.10
C ILE A 328 -1.41 13.94 7.39
N VAL A 329 -0.38 13.21 6.98
CA VAL A 329 1.01 13.62 7.17
C VAL A 329 1.40 14.64 6.13
N ALA A 330 2.00 15.74 6.56
CA ALA A 330 2.56 16.78 5.72
C ALA A 330 3.96 17.18 6.19
N THR A 331 4.78 17.72 5.29
CA THR A 331 6.04 18.36 5.62
C THR A 331 6.11 19.75 4.98
N VAL A 332 6.74 20.70 5.66
CA VAL A 332 7.01 22.03 5.08
C VAL A 332 7.75 21.90 3.77
N ARG A 333 8.74 21.00 3.71
CA ARG A 333 9.55 20.76 2.50
C ARG A 333 8.70 20.29 1.32
N ALA A 334 7.82 19.32 1.51
CA ALA A 334 6.96 18.82 0.44
C ALA A 334 5.98 19.90 -0.04
N LEU A 335 5.41 20.69 0.88
CA LEU A 335 4.54 21.80 0.51
C LEU A 335 5.28 22.90 -0.26
N LYS A 336 6.51 23.28 0.13
CA LYS A 336 7.34 24.19 -0.65
C LYS A 336 7.67 23.66 -2.05
N MET A 337 7.92 22.34 -2.20
CA MET A 337 8.08 21.72 -3.52
C MET A 337 6.82 21.82 -4.37
N HIS A 338 5.64 21.59 -3.79
CA HIS A 338 4.36 21.81 -4.47
C HIS A 338 4.15 23.28 -4.85
N GLY A 339 4.78 24.20 -4.16
CA GLY A 339 4.84 25.63 -4.49
C GLY A 339 5.96 26.01 -5.46
N GLY A 340 6.69 25.03 -6.03
CA GLY A 340 7.68 25.23 -7.07
C GLY A 340 9.14 25.39 -6.62
N VAL A 341 9.46 25.19 -5.33
CA VAL A 341 10.85 25.25 -4.82
C VAL A 341 11.62 23.99 -5.20
N LEU A 342 12.85 24.17 -5.65
CA LEU A 342 13.74 23.05 -6.00
C LEU A 342 14.21 22.29 -4.74
N LYS A 343 14.47 21.00 -4.89
CA LYS A 343 14.90 20.13 -3.77
C LYS A 343 16.15 20.66 -3.03
N THR A 344 17.06 21.34 -3.72
CA THR A 344 18.29 21.91 -3.16
C THR A 344 18.08 23.14 -2.28
N GLU A 345 16.90 23.78 -2.35
CA GLU A 345 16.58 25.06 -1.69
C GLU A 345 15.59 24.92 -0.54
N LEU A 346 15.15 23.70 -0.24
CA LEU A 346 14.09 23.42 0.76
C LEU A 346 14.47 23.78 2.20
N GLY A 347 15.76 23.95 2.50
CA GLY A 347 16.25 24.32 3.84
C GLY A 347 16.09 25.81 4.20
N THR A 348 15.72 26.66 3.25
CA THR A 348 15.53 28.11 3.45
C THR A 348 14.04 28.41 3.63
N GLU A 349 13.72 29.31 4.58
CA GLU A 349 12.33 29.78 4.75
C GLU A 349 11.79 30.38 3.44
N ASN A 350 10.58 29.98 3.08
CA ASN A 350 9.88 30.51 1.91
C ASN A 350 8.36 30.43 2.09
N LEU A 351 7.80 31.47 2.73
CA LEU A 351 6.36 31.56 3.01
C LEU A 351 5.50 31.67 1.75
N GLU A 352 6.01 32.34 0.70
CA GLU A 352 5.26 32.48 -0.56
C GLU A 352 5.11 31.14 -1.28
N ALA A 353 6.20 30.39 -1.39
CA ALA A 353 6.14 29.05 -1.98
C ALA A 353 5.31 28.09 -1.11
N LEU A 354 5.44 28.17 0.21
CA LEU A 354 4.60 27.38 1.12
C LEU A 354 3.11 27.69 0.91
N LYS A 355 2.75 28.97 0.81
CA LYS A 355 1.37 29.40 0.53
C LYS A 355 0.86 28.90 -0.82
N ALA A 356 1.72 28.90 -1.84
CA ALA A 356 1.38 28.35 -3.16
C ALA A 356 1.19 26.83 -3.15
N GLY A 357 1.90 26.11 -2.29
CA GLY A 357 1.79 24.63 -2.17
C GLY A 357 0.71 24.16 -1.20
N LEU A 358 0.27 24.98 -0.25
CA LEU A 358 -0.77 24.65 0.74
C LEU A 358 -2.08 24.11 0.13
N PRO A 359 -2.56 24.55 -1.04
CA PRO A 359 -3.75 23.98 -1.66
C PRO A 359 -3.70 22.45 -1.85
N ASN A 360 -2.49 21.85 -1.98
CA ASN A 360 -2.34 20.40 -2.01
C ASN A 360 -2.83 19.76 -0.70
N LEU A 361 -2.34 20.22 0.45
CA LEU A 361 -2.78 19.75 1.75
C LEU A 361 -4.27 19.99 1.97
N LEU A 362 -4.74 21.21 1.69
CA LEU A 362 -6.13 21.60 1.94
C LEU A 362 -7.12 20.78 1.10
N ARG A 363 -6.76 20.35 -0.12
CA ARG A 363 -7.57 19.43 -0.92
C ARG A 363 -7.66 18.06 -0.28
N HIS A 364 -6.55 17.48 0.20
CA HIS A 364 -6.57 16.21 0.91
C HIS A 364 -7.43 16.27 2.17
N VAL A 365 -7.32 17.36 2.94
CA VAL A 365 -8.17 17.59 4.14
C VAL A 365 -9.64 17.63 3.75
N LYS A 366 -10.01 18.40 2.70
CA LYS A 366 -11.39 18.47 2.21
C LYS A 366 -11.91 17.12 1.76
N ASN A 367 -11.11 16.34 1.01
CA ASN A 367 -11.50 15.01 0.56
C ASN A 367 -11.88 14.10 1.75
N ILE A 368 -11.06 14.08 2.79
CA ILE A 368 -11.34 13.25 3.98
C ILE A 368 -12.60 13.74 4.70
N LYS A 369 -12.78 15.04 4.87
CA LYS A 369 -13.92 15.62 5.59
C LYS A 369 -15.22 15.62 4.82
N GLU A 370 -15.18 16.00 3.55
CA GLU A 370 -16.39 16.29 2.76
C GLU A 370 -16.82 15.10 1.88
N VAL A 371 -15.84 14.37 1.30
CA VAL A 371 -16.15 13.20 0.46
C VAL A 371 -16.36 11.95 1.31
N TYR A 372 -15.42 11.67 2.22
CA TYR A 372 -15.45 10.45 3.06
C TYR A 372 -16.08 10.67 4.43
N LYS A 373 -16.31 11.91 4.83
CA LYS A 373 -16.95 12.33 6.10
C LYS A 373 -16.30 11.70 7.34
N LEU A 374 -14.98 11.68 7.37
CA LEU A 374 -14.20 11.15 8.47
C LEU A 374 -13.52 12.26 9.29
N PRO A 375 -13.46 12.11 10.63
CA PRO A 375 -12.64 12.97 11.48
C PRO A 375 -11.17 12.90 11.07
N SER A 376 -10.47 14.04 11.08
CA SER A 376 -9.08 14.07 10.64
C SER A 376 -8.24 15.10 11.39
N VAL A 377 -6.94 14.80 11.49
CA VAL A 377 -5.88 15.68 11.98
C VAL A 377 -4.75 15.74 10.98
N VAL A 378 -4.11 16.89 10.86
CA VAL A 378 -2.86 17.05 10.10
C VAL A 378 -1.68 16.86 11.04
N ALA A 379 -0.80 15.91 10.71
CA ALA A 379 0.48 15.72 11.38
C ALA A 379 1.58 16.38 10.56
N VAL A 380 2.18 17.44 11.06
CA VAL A 380 3.35 18.06 10.43
C VAL A 380 4.61 17.39 10.95
N ASN A 381 5.24 16.59 10.10
CA ASN A 381 6.53 15.97 10.39
C ASN A 381 7.61 17.05 10.27
N ARG A 382 8.03 17.58 11.44
CA ARG A 382 8.92 18.74 11.56
C ARG A 382 10.38 18.36 11.31
N PHE A 383 11.03 19.13 10.45
CA PHE A 383 12.47 19.08 10.25
C PHE A 383 13.19 20.23 10.97
N PRO A 384 14.48 20.08 11.35
CA PRO A 384 15.22 21.14 12.05
C PRO A 384 15.33 22.48 11.31
N THR A 385 15.13 22.45 9.99
CA THR A 385 15.17 23.66 9.13
C THR A 385 13.82 24.35 8.98
N ASP A 386 12.74 23.78 9.48
CA ASP A 386 11.41 24.35 9.37
C ASP A 386 11.24 25.47 10.38
N THR A 387 10.81 26.65 9.93
CA THR A 387 10.64 27.82 10.80
C THR A 387 9.27 27.85 11.46
N ASP A 388 9.17 28.54 12.58
CA ASP A 388 7.89 28.68 13.28
C ASP A 388 6.86 29.42 12.43
N ALA A 389 7.31 30.41 11.63
CA ALA A 389 6.43 31.14 10.70
C ALA A 389 5.82 30.23 9.62
N GLU A 390 6.60 29.28 9.09
CA GLU A 390 6.11 28.28 8.12
C GLU A 390 5.07 27.35 8.77
N ILE A 391 5.32 26.92 10.01
CA ILE A 391 4.41 26.04 10.76
C ILE A 391 3.12 26.79 11.11
N GLU A 392 3.21 28.02 11.61
CA GLU A 392 2.06 28.85 11.93
C GLU A 392 1.14 29.10 10.72
N LEU A 393 1.72 29.28 9.54
CA LEU A 393 0.96 29.41 8.30
C LEU A 393 0.14 28.14 8.01
N ILE A 394 0.73 26.94 8.15
CA ILE A 394 0.02 25.67 7.96
C ILE A 394 -1.13 25.56 8.96
N ILE A 395 -0.87 25.84 10.24
CA ILE A 395 -1.87 25.79 11.31
C ILE A 395 -3.03 26.74 11.00
N ALA A 396 -2.73 27.97 10.62
CA ALA A 396 -3.74 28.99 10.32
C ALA A 396 -4.65 28.56 9.15
N GLU A 397 -4.09 28.01 8.09
CA GLU A 397 -4.88 27.57 6.91
C GLU A 397 -5.72 26.31 7.21
N CYS A 398 -5.19 25.32 7.93
CA CYS A 398 -5.96 24.16 8.32
C CYS A 398 -7.10 24.49 9.30
N LYS A 399 -6.86 25.45 10.20
CA LYS A 399 -7.87 25.91 11.15
C LYS A 399 -9.10 26.51 10.48
N LYS A 400 -8.94 27.16 9.30
CA LYS A 400 -10.07 27.67 8.50
C LYS A 400 -11.00 26.53 8.02
N LEU A 401 -10.49 25.32 7.88
CA LEU A 401 -11.25 24.11 7.55
C LEU A 401 -11.74 23.35 8.78
N GLY A 402 -11.49 23.87 9.99
CA GLY A 402 -11.83 23.22 11.24
C GLY A 402 -11.06 21.91 11.45
N VAL A 403 -9.78 21.87 11.07
CA VAL A 403 -8.90 20.71 11.28
C VAL A 403 -7.70 21.13 12.12
N ASN A 404 -7.43 20.34 13.17
CA ASN A 404 -6.27 20.56 14.02
C ASN A 404 -4.98 20.13 13.32
N VAL A 405 -3.90 20.85 13.65
CA VAL A 405 -2.54 20.51 13.21
C VAL A 405 -1.71 20.21 14.45
N VAL A 406 -1.01 19.08 14.42
CA VAL A 406 -0.12 18.65 15.49
C VAL A 406 1.28 18.45 14.91
N LEU A 407 2.28 18.98 15.60
CA LEU A 407 3.67 18.75 15.26
C LEU A 407 4.10 17.34 15.67
N SER A 408 4.87 16.68 14.81
CA SER A 408 5.44 15.36 15.04
C SER A 408 6.95 15.43 14.95
N THR A 409 7.63 15.01 16.02
CA THR A 409 9.09 14.89 16.10
C THR A 409 9.55 13.45 16.27
N VAL A 410 8.71 12.50 15.85
CA VAL A 410 8.90 11.06 16.06
C VAL A 410 10.19 10.52 15.43
N TRP A 411 10.68 11.12 14.35
CA TRP A 411 11.95 10.70 13.75
C TRP A 411 13.12 10.84 14.73
N ALA A 412 13.18 11.96 15.46
CA ALA A 412 14.25 12.26 16.39
C ALA A 412 14.00 11.73 17.81
N GLU A 413 12.73 11.62 18.22
CA GLU A 413 12.34 11.42 19.62
C GLU A 413 11.50 10.15 19.85
N GLY A 414 11.30 9.32 18.81
CA GLY A 414 10.46 8.13 18.93
C GLY A 414 9.05 8.45 19.39
N GLY A 415 8.46 7.59 20.21
CA GLY A 415 7.10 7.73 20.72
C GLY A 415 6.86 9.01 21.52
N ARG A 416 7.89 9.57 22.19
CA ARG A 416 7.76 10.85 22.89
C ARG A 416 7.34 11.97 21.94
N GLY A 417 7.94 12.02 20.76
CA GLY A 417 7.59 12.97 19.70
C GLY A 417 6.20 12.77 19.11
N GLY A 418 5.54 11.64 19.41
CA GLY A 418 4.21 11.27 18.96
C GLY A 418 3.08 11.46 19.99
N GLU A 419 3.41 11.77 21.26
CA GLU A 419 2.39 11.83 22.34
C GLU A 419 1.30 12.88 22.10
N ALA A 420 1.67 14.05 21.58
CA ALA A 420 0.68 15.11 21.28
C ALA A 420 -0.28 14.67 20.17
N LEU A 421 0.25 14.03 19.11
CA LEU A 421 -0.56 13.46 18.04
C LEU A 421 -1.44 12.32 18.54
N ALA A 422 -0.93 11.47 19.43
CA ALA A 422 -1.69 10.38 20.04
C ALA A 422 -2.89 10.90 20.85
N LYS A 423 -2.71 11.95 21.65
CA LYS A 423 -3.81 12.58 22.42
C LYS A 423 -4.89 13.13 21.49
N GLU A 424 -4.50 13.81 20.41
CA GLU A 424 -5.47 14.36 19.45
C GLU A 424 -6.21 13.26 18.70
N VAL A 425 -5.52 12.20 18.27
CA VAL A 425 -6.17 11.06 17.59
C VAL A 425 -7.15 10.34 18.52
N VAL A 426 -6.79 10.16 19.81
CA VAL A 426 -7.72 9.61 20.82
C VAL A 426 -8.94 10.51 20.97
N ARG A 427 -8.75 11.83 21.08
CA ARG A 427 -9.87 12.79 21.15
C ARG A 427 -10.79 12.65 19.94
N LEU A 428 -10.24 12.61 18.72
CA LEU A 428 -11.04 12.42 17.49
C LEU A 428 -11.85 11.12 17.54
N CYS A 429 -11.23 10.01 17.95
CA CYS A 429 -11.89 8.72 18.01
C CYS A 429 -12.99 8.62 19.10
N GLU A 430 -12.88 9.39 20.17
CA GLU A 430 -13.79 9.34 21.34
C GLU A 430 -14.87 10.42 21.28
N GLU A 431 -14.56 11.61 20.75
CA GLU A 431 -15.44 12.78 20.78
C GLU A 431 -16.09 13.13 19.45
N GLU A 432 -15.49 12.72 18.32
CA GLU A 432 -16.01 13.01 16.99
C GLU A 432 -16.55 11.73 16.33
N GLN A 433 -17.78 11.78 15.86
CA GLN A 433 -18.40 10.68 15.12
C GLN A 433 -18.45 11.03 13.64
N GLY A 434 -17.73 10.23 12.80
CA GLY A 434 -17.83 10.32 11.36
C GLY A 434 -19.09 9.61 10.83
N ASP A 435 -19.59 10.08 9.70
CA ASP A 435 -20.65 9.43 8.92
C ASP A 435 -20.03 8.91 7.61
N PHE A 436 -19.14 7.91 7.75
CA PHE A 436 -18.32 7.39 6.65
C PHE A 436 -19.12 7.08 5.40
N THR A 437 -18.73 7.66 4.28
CA THR A 437 -19.32 7.44 2.96
C THR A 437 -18.24 7.08 1.93
N PHE A 438 -18.62 6.34 0.91
CA PHE A 438 -17.77 6.06 -0.24
C PHE A 438 -17.83 7.19 -1.27
N SER A 439 -16.80 7.34 -2.10
CA SER A 439 -16.79 8.37 -3.14
C SER A 439 -17.81 8.09 -4.27
N TYR A 440 -18.19 6.82 -4.46
CA TYR A 440 -19.20 6.40 -5.46
C TYR A 440 -19.96 5.15 -5.00
N ASP A 441 -21.13 4.93 -5.60
CA ASP A 441 -21.91 3.69 -5.50
C ASP A 441 -21.45 2.66 -6.55
N THR A 442 -21.34 1.39 -6.18
CA THR A 442 -20.91 0.31 -7.08
C THR A 442 -21.94 -0.03 -8.16
N SER A 443 -23.19 0.40 -8.02
CA SER A 443 -24.24 0.24 -9.04
C SER A 443 -24.07 1.14 -10.27
N LEU A 444 -23.24 2.18 -10.17
CA LEU A 444 -22.87 3.04 -11.30
C LEU A 444 -22.10 2.24 -12.35
N SER A 445 -22.13 2.67 -13.61
CA SER A 445 -21.26 2.14 -14.68
C SER A 445 -19.77 2.34 -14.33
N ILE A 446 -18.89 1.58 -14.97
CA ILE A 446 -17.44 1.74 -14.77
C ILE A 446 -17.01 3.18 -15.09
N GLU A 447 -17.54 3.76 -16.19
CA GLU A 447 -17.24 5.14 -16.60
C GLU A 447 -17.66 6.15 -15.52
N GLU A 448 -18.89 6.06 -15.02
CA GLU A 448 -19.41 6.96 -13.98
C GLU A 448 -18.61 6.87 -12.66
N LYS A 449 -18.15 5.67 -12.28
CA LYS A 449 -17.29 5.49 -11.09
C LYS A 449 -15.94 6.19 -11.26
N ILE A 450 -15.31 6.04 -12.44
CA ILE A 450 -14.03 6.73 -12.74
C ILE A 450 -14.25 8.25 -12.68
N GLU A 451 -15.32 8.73 -13.30
CA GLU A 451 -15.65 10.16 -13.30
C GLU A 451 -15.92 10.69 -11.89
N ALA A 452 -16.60 9.91 -11.05
CA ALA A 452 -16.86 10.27 -9.65
C ALA A 452 -15.57 10.46 -8.85
N VAL A 453 -14.60 9.55 -8.97
CA VAL A 453 -13.29 9.68 -8.32
C VAL A 453 -12.55 10.90 -8.86
N VAL A 454 -12.51 11.09 -10.18
CA VAL A 454 -11.81 12.22 -10.80
C VAL A 454 -12.40 13.57 -10.34
N LYS A 455 -13.71 13.70 -10.31
CA LYS A 455 -14.36 14.95 -9.89
C LYS A 455 -14.26 15.19 -8.39
N LYS A 456 -14.59 14.19 -7.56
CA LYS A 456 -14.71 14.36 -6.11
C LYS A 456 -13.35 14.33 -5.40
N VAL A 457 -12.44 13.43 -5.82
CA VAL A 457 -11.17 13.20 -5.12
C VAL A 457 -10.02 13.95 -5.80
N TYR A 458 -9.92 13.87 -7.12
CA TYR A 458 -8.81 14.54 -7.83
C TYR A 458 -9.09 16.02 -8.11
N GLY A 459 -10.36 16.42 -8.19
CA GLY A 459 -10.79 17.78 -8.51
C GLY A 459 -10.60 18.14 -9.98
N GLY A 460 -10.65 17.14 -10.87
CA GLY A 460 -10.72 17.31 -12.31
C GLY A 460 -12.14 17.57 -12.80
N ASP A 461 -12.27 17.99 -14.06
CA ASP A 461 -13.54 18.33 -14.67
C ASP A 461 -14.27 17.09 -15.25
N GLY A 462 -13.53 16.00 -15.49
CA GLY A 462 -14.07 14.75 -16.04
C GLY A 462 -12.99 13.85 -16.63
N ILE A 463 -13.41 12.93 -17.50
CA ILE A 463 -12.53 11.94 -18.11
C ILE A 463 -12.61 11.98 -19.63
N THR A 464 -11.54 11.49 -20.27
CA THR A 464 -11.49 11.19 -21.70
C THR A 464 -11.16 9.72 -21.87
N LEU A 465 -12.04 8.95 -22.51
CA LEU A 465 -11.80 7.54 -22.80
C LEU A 465 -11.15 7.38 -24.16
N MET A 466 -9.97 6.75 -24.21
CA MET A 466 -9.38 6.30 -25.47
C MET A 466 -10.23 5.17 -26.08
N PRO A 467 -10.22 4.98 -27.42
CA PRO A 467 -11.03 3.95 -28.07
C PRO A 467 -10.85 2.54 -27.51
N ALA A 468 -9.61 2.18 -27.14
CA ALA A 468 -9.31 0.90 -26.50
C ALA A 468 -9.99 0.76 -25.13
N ALA A 469 -9.89 1.78 -24.27
CA ALA A 469 -10.53 1.79 -22.95
C ALA A 469 -12.05 1.67 -23.06
N LYS A 470 -12.67 2.39 -24.01
CA LYS A 470 -14.12 2.32 -24.24
C LYS A 470 -14.57 0.91 -24.63
N LYS A 471 -13.84 0.25 -25.54
CA LYS A 471 -14.12 -1.14 -25.93
C LYS A 471 -13.95 -2.11 -24.76
N GLN A 472 -12.88 -1.93 -23.96
CA GLN A 472 -12.61 -2.76 -22.80
C GLN A 472 -13.69 -2.62 -21.72
N ILE A 473 -14.15 -1.40 -21.40
CA ILE A 473 -15.24 -1.16 -20.46
C ILE A 473 -16.50 -1.93 -20.91
N ALA A 474 -16.92 -1.76 -22.16
CA ALA A 474 -18.09 -2.45 -22.68
C ALA A 474 -17.95 -3.99 -22.60
N THR A 475 -16.75 -4.51 -22.84
CA THR A 475 -16.44 -5.94 -22.69
C THR A 475 -16.56 -6.40 -21.24
N LEU A 476 -16.01 -5.64 -20.29
CA LEU A 476 -16.07 -5.98 -18.86
C LEU A 476 -17.50 -5.94 -18.31
N GLU A 477 -18.29 -4.95 -18.72
CA GLU A 477 -19.70 -4.85 -18.34
C GLU A 477 -20.53 -6.01 -18.91
N LYS A 478 -20.27 -6.40 -20.19
CA LYS A 478 -20.88 -7.59 -20.81
C LYS A 478 -20.65 -8.86 -20.00
N TYR A 479 -19.44 -9.02 -19.41
CA TYR A 479 -19.08 -10.20 -18.60
C TYR A 479 -19.45 -10.07 -17.12
N GLY A 480 -20.20 -9.02 -16.73
CA GLY A 480 -20.74 -8.87 -15.37
C GLY A 480 -19.80 -8.22 -14.37
N TYR A 481 -18.69 -7.63 -14.82
CA TYR A 481 -17.74 -6.92 -13.95
C TYR A 481 -18.11 -5.46 -13.68
N GLY A 482 -19.26 -4.99 -14.20
CA GLY A 482 -19.72 -3.61 -14.07
C GLY A 482 -19.89 -3.12 -12.64
N ASN A 483 -20.24 -4.00 -11.69
CA ASN A 483 -20.45 -3.64 -10.28
C ASN A 483 -19.18 -3.64 -9.42
N LEU A 484 -18.01 -3.98 -9.98
CA LEU A 484 -16.76 -3.93 -9.24
C LEU A 484 -16.31 -2.48 -8.99
N PRO A 485 -15.65 -2.19 -7.84
CA PRO A 485 -15.02 -0.91 -7.62
C PRO A 485 -13.88 -0.67 -8.61
N VAL A 486 -13.52 0.59 -8.81
CA VAL A 486 -12.44 1.00 -9.72
C VAL A 486 -11.15 1.29 -8.94
N CYS A 487 -10.02 0.88 -9.49
CA CYS A 487 -8.68 1.13 -9.01
C CYS A 487 -7.94 1.97 -10.05
N ILE A 488 -7.92 3.29 -9.87
CA ILE A 488 -7.28 4.18 -10.85
C ILE A 488 -5.77 4.18 -10.66
N ALA A 489 -5.08 3.75 -11.70
CA ALA A 489 -3.64 3.72 -11.79
C ALA A 489 -3.16 4.99 -12.53
N LYS A 490 -2.63 5.94 -11.77
CA LYS A 490 -2.09 7.23 -12.27
C LYS A 490 -0.74 7.53 -11.64
N THR A 491 -0.11 8.62 -12.07
CA THR A 491 1.07 9.15 -11.39
C THR A 491 0.77 9.47 -9.92
N GLN A 492 1.71 9.18 -9.04
CA GLN A 492 1.60 9.51 -7.62
C GLN A 492 1.97 10.97 -7.30
N TYR A 493 2.52 11.72 -8.24
CA TYR A 493 3.10 13.04 -8.00
C TYR A 493 2.15 14.21 -8.27
N SER A 494 0.92 13.95 -8.68
CA SER A 494 -0.11 14.97 -8.94
C SER A 494 -1.51 14.42 -8.68
N PHE A 495 -2.47 15.29 -8.40
CA PHE A 495 -3.89 14.92 -8.45
C PHE A 495 -4.33 14.55 -9.88
N SER A 496 -3.69 15.12 -10.91
CA SER A 496 -3.98 14.77 -12.30
C SER A 496 -3.18 13.54 -12.78
N ASP A 497 -3.38 13.14 -14.02
CA ASP A 497 -2.57 12.14 -14.73
C ASP A 497 -1.26 12.72 -15.31
N ASP A 498 -1.03 14.04 -15.15
CA ASP A 498 0.18 14.75 -15.54
C ASP A 498 1.02 15.07 -14.29
N MET A 499 2.19 14.45 -14.17
CA MET A 499 3.10 14.61 -13.03
C MET A 499 3.69 16.03 -12.90
N THR A 500 3.61 16.85 -13.93
CA THR A 500 4.14 18.23 -13.90
C THR A 500 3.18 19.22 -13.25
N LYS A 501 1.91 18.85 -13.10
CA LYS A 501 0.88 19.67 -12.46
C LYS A 501 0.96 19.55 -10.94
N LEU A 502 1.76 20.40 -10.33
CA LEU A 502 1.99 20.39 -8.87
C LEU A 502 0.84 21.07 -8.10
N GLY A 503 0.88 20.99 -6.77
CA GLY A 503 -0.09 21.62 -5.89
C GLY A 503 -1.48 20.98 -5.95
N ALA A 504 -2.51 21.76 -6.21
CA ALA A 504 -3.89 21.33 -6.40
C ALA A 504 -4.42 21.82 -7.76
N PRO A 505 -4.06 21.16 -8.87
CA PRO A 505 -4.47 21.56 -10.21
C PRO A 505 -6.00 21.57 -10.35
N CYS A 506 -6.50 22.45 -11.20
CA CYS A 506 -7.90 22.58 -11.60
C CYS A 506 -7.98 22.67 -13.14
N GLY A 507 -9.18 22.54 -13.71
CA GLY A 507 -9.38 22.69 -15.15
C GLY A 507 -8.71 21.59 -15.98
N PHE A 508 -8.68 20.32 -15.49
CA PHE A 508 -8.08 19.21 -16.20
C PHE A 508 -9.05 18.05 -16.34
N THR A 509 -8.85 17.26 -17.39
CA THR A 509 -9.49 15.96 -17.58
C THR A 509 -8.45 14.86 -17.45
N VAL A 510 -8.86 13.69 -16.95
CA VAL A 510 -8.00 12.51 -16.86
C VAL A 510 -8.21 11.61 -18.08
N THR A 511 -7.12 11.23 -18.74
CA THR A 511 -7.18 10.37 -19.93
C THR A 511 -7.05 8.90 -19.54
N VAL A 512 -8.10 8.13 -19.75
CA VAL A 512 -8.10 6.67 -19.54
C VAL A 512 -7.59 5.99 -20.81
N LYS A 513 -6.42 5.36 -20.73
CA LYS A 513 -5.79 4.68 -21.87
C LYS A 513 -6.27 3.24 -22.02
N ASN A 514 -6.31 2.49 -20.93
CA ASN A 514 -6.70 1.08 -20.88
C ASN A 514 -7.45 0.75 -19.59
N VAL A 515 -8.28 -0.30 -19.66
CA VAL A 515 -9.01 -0.83 -18.51
C VAL A 515 -8.88 -2.35 -18.49
N LYS A 516 -8.57 -2.94 -17.36
CA LYS A 516 -8.51 -4.39 -17.17
C LYS A 516 -9.17 -4.81 -15.88
N VAL A 517 -9.64 -6.04 -15.79
CA VAL A 517 -10.20 -6.59 -14.56
C VAL A 517 -9.12 -7.33 -13.76
N SER A 518 -9.12 -7.12 -12.45
CA SER A 518 -8.51 -7.99 -11.44
C SER A 518 -9.65 -8.71 -10.72
N ALA A 519 -10.20 -9.73 -11.38
CA ALA A 519 -11.46 -10.36 -10.99
C ALA A 519 -11.36 -11.13 -9.67
N GLY A 520 -10.21 -11.75 -9.40
CA GLY A 520 -9.92 -12.39 -8.12
C GLY A 520 -9.80 -11.38 -6.98
N ALA A 521 -9.13 -10.26 -7.21
CA ALA A 521 -9.05 -9.17 -6.24
C ALA A 521 -10.38 -8.44 -6.08
N GLY A 522 -11.24 -8.47 -7.11
CA GLY A 522 -12.58 -7.88 -7.08
C GLY A 522 -12.59 -6.38 -7.35
N PHE A 523 -11.77 -5.89 -8.29
CA PHE A 523 -11.79 -4.51 -8.77
C PHE A 523 -11.38 -4.39 -10.24
N VAL A 524 -11.73 -3.27 -10.86
CA VAL A 524 -11.34 -2.90 -12.23
C VAL A 524 -10.16 -1.93 -12.16
N VAL A 525 -9.05 -2.29 -12.81
CA VAL A 525 -7.86 -1.42 -12.92
C VAL A 525 -8.02 -0.48 -14.11
N VAL A 526 -7.90 0.82 -13.84
CA VAL A 526 -8.04 1.89 -14.82
C VAL A 526 -6.69 2.57 -15.04
N LEU A 527 -6.10 2.41 -16.22
CA LEU A 527 -4.77 2.92 -16.54
C LEU A 527 -4.88 4.29 -17.23
N THR A 528 -4.38 5.34 -16.60
CA THR A 528 -4.42 6.72 -17.11
C THR A 528 -3.12 7.13 -17.81
N GLY A 529 -2.08 6.34 -17.71
CA GLY A 529 -0.76 6.58 -18.30
C GLY A 529 -0.02 5.28 -18.54
N ASP A 530 1.26 5.41 -18.83
CA ASP A 530 2.17 4.27 -18.95
C ASP A 530 2.61 3.83 -17.55
N ILE A 531 1.72 3.12 -16.86
CA ILE A 531 1.97 2.62 -15.51
C ILE A 531 2.82 1.35 -15.61
N MET A 532 4.02 1.41 -15.05
CA MET A 532 4.96 0.30 -15.08
C MET A 532 4.70 -0.69 -13.96
N THR A 533 4.40 -1.92 -14.34
CA THR A 533 4.26 -3.06 -13.43
C THR A 533 5.59 -3.79 -13.18
N MET A 534 6.64 -3.40 -13.90
CA MET A 534 8.01 -3.84 -13.70
C MET A 534 8.93 -2.61 -13.71
N PRO A 535 9.26 -2.04 -12.53
CA PRO A 535 10.21 -0.94 -12.42
C PRO A 535 11.61 -1.36 -12.89
N GLY A 536 12.42 -0.39 -13.27
CA GLY A 536 13.84 -0.62 -13.56
C GLY A 536 14.71 -0.09 -12.43
N LEU A 537 15.91 -0.65 -12.25
CA LEU A 537 16.92 -0.07 -11.39
C LEU A 537 17.31 1.33 -11.89
N PRO A 538 17.54 2.31 -11.00
CA PRO A 538 18.01 3.65 -11.36
C PRO A 538 19.50 3.63 -11.76
N LYS A 539 20.02 4.76 -12.21
CA LYS A 539 21.44 4.91 -12.57
C LYS A 539 22.39 4.58 -11.40
N ALA A 540 21.99 4.93 -10.18
CA ALA A 540 22.71 4.61 -8.95
C ALA A 540 21.72 3.92 -7.97
N PRO A 541 21.55 2.58 -8.08
CA PRO A 541 20.67 1.84 -7.19
C PRO A 541 21.24 1.74 -5.77
N ALA A 542 20.37 1.59 -4.78
CA ALA A 542 20.76 1.36 -3.38
C ALA A 542 21.68 0.14 -3.23
N ALA A 543 21.51 -0.86 -4.09
CA ALA A 543 22.36 -2.05 -4.17
C ALA A 543 23.88 -1.76 -4.25
N LEU A 544 24.28 -0.58 -4.75
CA LEU A 544 25.70 -0.19 -4.80
C LEU A 544 26.30 0.17 -3.43
N LYS A 545 25.47 0.34 -2.42
CA LYS A 545 25.87 0.77 -1.06
C LYS A 545 25.61 -0.31 -0.01
N ILE A 546 24.73 -1.27 -0.34
CA ILE A 546 24.38 -2.36 0.58
C ILE A 546 25.51 -3.38 0.55
N ASP A 547 26.03 -3.72 1.72
CA ASP A 547 27.10 -4.72 1.91
C ASP A 547 26.88 -5.51 3.20
N VAL A 548 27.62 -6.59 3.36
CA VAL A 548 27.64 -7.43 4.57
C VAL A 548 29.08 -7.71 4.98
N ASP A 549 29.40 -7.46 6.24
CA ASP A 549 30.73 -7.72 6.78
C ASP A 549 30.96 -9.22 7.10
N GLU A 550 32.19 -9.55 7.50
CA GLU A 550 32.58 -10.92 7.85
C GLU A 550 31.82 -11.51 9.05
N ASN A 551 31.18 -10.69 9.86
CA ASN A 551 30.36 -11.09 11.00
C ASN A 551 28.86 -11.20 10.63
N GLY A 552 28.51 -10.98 9.36
CA GLY A 552 27.14 -11.00 8.89
C GLY A 552 26.36 -9.72 9.17
N ARG A 553 27.01 -8.63 9.57
CA ARG A 553 26.37 -7.34 9.82
C ARG A 553 26.17 -6.59 8.51
N ILE A 554 24.92 -6.18 8.25
CA ILE A 554 24.56 -5.46 7.04
C ILE A 554 24.84 -3.97 7.19
N THR A 555 25.33 -3.34 6.13
CA THR A 555 25.57 -1.91 6.03
C THR A 555 24.87 -1.34 4.78
N GLY A 556 24.61 -0.04 4.79
CA GLY A 556 24.02 0.65 3.64
C GLY A 556 22.55 0.32 3.33
N LEU A 557 21.88 -0.40 4.22
CA LEU A 557 20.44 -0.67 4.14
C LEU A 557 19.68 0.50 4.80
N PHE A 558 19.77 1.69 4.19
CA PHE A 558 19.21 3.00 4.63
C PHE A 558 19.88 3.69 5.82
#